data_a8f0eea81a138d6acdf0221a8ffdeb38
#
_entry.id   a8f0eea81a138d6acdf0221a8ffdeb38
#
_cell.length_a   1.000
_cell.length_b   1.000
_cell.length_c   1.000
_cell.angle_alpha   90.00
_cell.angle_beta   90.00
_cell.angle_gamma   90.00
#
_symmetry.space_group_name_H-M   'P 1'
#
loop_
_entity.id
_entity.type
_entity.pdbx_description
1 polymer ?
#
loop_
_entity_poly.entity_id
_entity_poly.type
_entity_poly.pdbx_seq_one_letter_code
_entity_poly.pdbx_strand_id
1 'polypeptide(L)'
;MEDKKDFSFTIEGKEYSISEKQNTSKKSDKQTLHVPSLGIGAIIAGICIAGVFFGLGDFSESSEPLIEKQIVQQPQVPQQISIDTFIQNGSPVLGNAEAAITLVEFGDYQCHFCNVFYHNTEHEILENYVMAGKVNVIFKDYTIIGQDSINAAHAAHCAGEQGKFWQYHNTLYDNWKGENTGWISQENLVKFAQKI
;
A
#
# COMPACT_ATOMS: atom_id res chain seq x y z
N MET A 1 4.36 8.88 30.22
CA MET A 1 5.67 9.18 29.61
C MET A 1 5.56 8.60 28.21
N GLU A 2 5.20 9.42 27.23
CA GLU A 2 5.16 9.00 25.82
C GLU A 2 6.58 9.13 25.28
N ASP A 3 7.13 8.01 24.82
CA ASP A 3 8.42 8.00 24.13
C ASP A 3 8.33 8.83 22.86
N LYS A 4 9.01 9.98 22.86
CA LYS A 4 9.27 10.74 21.64
C LYS A 4 10.16 9.87 20.76
N LYS A 5 9.61 9.35 19.69
CA LYS A 5 10.40 8.72 18.64
C LYS A 5 11.01 9.82 17.78
N ASP A 6 12.18 10.31 18.15
CA ASP A 6 13.01 11.08 17.25
C ASP A 6 13.61 10.10 16.25
N PHE A 7 13.34 10.31 14.98
CA PHE A 7 13.89 9.52 13.89
C PHE A 7 15.11 10.24 13.30
N SER A 8 16.28 9.62 13.36
CA SER A 8 17.48 10.12 12.72
C SER A 8 17.99 9.14 11.66
N PHE A 9 18.45 9.67 10.54
CA PHE A 9 19.09 8.90 9.49
C PHE A 9 20.23 9.72 8.88
N THR A 10 21.18 9.01 8.29
CA THR A 10 22.38 9.64 7.69
C THR A 10 22.36 9.37 6.19
N ILE A 11 22.56 10.43 5.40
CA ILE A 11 22.71 10.37 3.94
C ILE A 11 24.03 11.04 3.59
N GLU A 12 24.90 10.37 2.83
CA GLU A 12 26.21 10.89 2.42
C GLU A 12 27.03 11.54 3.57
N GLY A 13 26.94 10.95 4.76
CA GLY A 13 27.64 11.45 5.94
C GLY A 13 27.00 12.66 6.63
N LYS A 14 25.85 13.14 6.14
CA LYS A 14 25.03 14.15 6.82
C LYS A 14 23.96 13.48 7.65
N GLU A 15 23.87 13.85 8.92
CA GLU A 15 22.85 13.37 9.83
C GLU A 15 21.59 14.26 9.73
N TYR A 16 20.46 13.60 9.51
CA TYR A 16 19.13 14.22 9.47
C TYR A 16 18.32 13.72 10.65
N SER A 17 17.65 14.61 11.36
CA SER A 17 16.74 14.24 12.45
C SER A 17 15.36 14.86 12.24
N ILE A 18 14.33 14.03 12.31
CA ILE A 18 12.93 14.47 12.26
C ILE A 18 12.35 14.28 13.65
N SER A 19 12.01 15.38 14.32
CA SER A 19 11.29 15.32 15.58
C SER A 19 9.79 15.51 15.33
N GLU A 20 8.99 14.56 15.78
CA GLU A 20 7.54 14.62 15.68
C GLU A 20 7.01 15.75 16.56
N LYS A 21 6.67 16.90 15.95
CA LYS A 21 5.92 17.94 16.65
C LYS A 21 4.48 17.45 16.78
N GLN A 22 4.09 17.05 17.97
CA GLN A 22 2.69 16.80 18.28
C GLN A 22 1.85 18.02 17.94
N ASN A 23 1.12 17.94 16.83
CA ASN A 23 0.07 18.89 16.54
C ASN A 23 -1.15 18.46 17.36
N THR A 24 -1.37 19.14 18.49
CA THR A 24 -2.60 18.98 19.26
C THR A 24 -3.77 19.53 18.43
N SER A 25 -4.27 18.71 17.51
CA SER A 25 -5.47 19.04 16.77
C SER A 25 -6.65 18.96 17.70
N LYS A 26 -7.33 20.09 17.86
CA LYS A 26 -8.62 20.25 18.52
C LYS A 26 -9.58 19.16 18.03
N LYS A 27 -10.00 18.34 18.97
CA LYS A 27 -11.08 17.37 18.80
C LYS A 27 -12.31 18.09 18.28
N SER A 28 -12.66 17.89 17.02
CA SER A 28 -13.92 18.33 16.44
C SER A 28 -15.02 17.47 17.07
N ASP A 29 -15.93 18.10 17.80
CA ASP A 29 -17.14 17.48 18.32
C ASP A 29 -17.96 16.93 17.16
N LYS A 30 -18.04 15.61 17.08
CA LYS A 30 -19.01 14.93 16.22
C LYS A 30 -20.38 15.10 16.83
N GLN A 31 -21.16 16.01 16.29
CA GLN A 31 -22.60 16.06 16.51
C GLN A 31 -23.21 14.75 16.01
N THR A 32 -23.60 13.90 16.93
CA THR A 32 -24.43 12.72 16.66
C THR A 32 -25.85 13.20 16.33
N LEU A 33 -26.21 13.09 15.07
CA LEU A 33 -27.56 13.30 14.60
C LEU A 33 -28.43 12.11 15.04
N HIS A 34 -29.24 12.30 16.05
CA HIS A 34 -30.27 11.35 16.46
C HIS A 34 -31.39 11.32 15.43
N VAL A 35 -31.50 10.25 14.66
CA VAL A 35 -32.66 9.97 13.83
C VAL A 35 -33.64 9.12 14.66
N PRO A 36 -34.84 9.56 14.94
CA PRO A 36 -35.83 8.73 15.64
C PRO A 36 -36.35 7.66 14.68
N SER A 37 -36.20 6.41 15.10
CA SER A 37 -36.82 5.25 14.45
C SER A 37 -38.34 5.27 14.61
N LEU A 38 -39.05 5.64 13.56
CA LEU A 38 -40.50 5.42 13.46
C LEU A 38 -40.69 3.98 12.89
N GLY A 39 -41.20 3.14 13.76
CA GLY A 39 -41.67 1.81 13.39
C GLY A 39 -42.98 1.92 12.61
N ILE A 40 -43.04 1.28 11.48
CA ILE A 40 -44.30 0.93 10.81
C ILE A 40 -44.24 -0.58 10.55
N GLY A 41 -44.97 -1.29 11.38
CA GLY A 41 -45.37 -2.65 11.14
C GLY A 41 -46.51 -2.67 10.13
N ALA A 42 -46.43 -3.51 9.13
CA ALA A 42 -47.60 -3.90 8.36
C ALA A 42 -47.53 -5.40 8.05
N ILE A 43 -48.42 -6.06 8.68
CA ILE A 43 -48.93 -7.43 8.49
C ILE A 43 -49.52 -7.52 7.08
N ILE A 44 -49.15 -8.49 6.28
CA ILE A 44 -50.04 -9.07 5.27
C ILE A 44 -49.89 -10.58 5.31
N ALA A 45 -50.92 -11.20 5.84
CA ALA A 45 -51.16 -12.63 5.81
C ALA A 45 -51.85 -13.03 4.48
N GLY A 46 -51.43 -14.18 3.98
CA GLY A 46 -52.32 -15.17 3.37
C GLY A 46 -52.87 -14.88 1.98
N ILE A 47 -52.64 -15.82 1.09
CA ILE A 47 -53.74 -16.63 0.47
C ILE A 47 -53.04 -17.74 -0.33
N CYS A 48 -53.19 -18.96 0.19
CA CYS A 48 -53.07 -20.18 -0.60
C CYS A 48 -54.36 -20.36 -1.41
N ILE A 49 -54.25 -20.51 -2.73
CA ILE A 49 -55.33 -21.13 -3.50
C ILE A 49 -54.69 -22.18 -4.41
N ALA A 50 -55.03 -23.41 -4.09
CA ALA A 50 -54.86 -24.58 -4.95
C ALA A 50 -55.81 -24.49 -6.14
N GLY A 51 -55.29 -24.72 -7.32
CA GLY A 51 -56.08 -24.90 -8.53
C GLY A 51 -55.47 -26.02 -9.34
N VAL A 52 -55.93 -27.22 -9.07
CA VAL A 52 -55.73 -28.38 -9.95
C VAL A 52 -56.78 -28.25 -11.08
N PHE A 53 -56.30 -28.11 -12.30
CA PHE A 53 -57.17 -28.42 -13.43
C PHE A 53 -56.40 -29.26 -14.47
N PHE A 54 -56.96 -30.42 -14.68
CA PHE A 54 -56.64 -31.39 -15.73
C PHE A 54 -56.99 -30.75 -17.09
N GLY A 55 -56.08 -30.90 -18.06
CA GLY A 55 -56.38 -30.62 -19.45
C GLY A 55 -55.35 -31.26 -20.35
N LEU A 56 -55.72 -32.41 -20.91
CA LEU A 56 -55.06 -33.06 -22.03
C LEU A 56 -55.20 -32.17 -23.27
N GLY A 57 -54.09 -31.91 -23.97
CA GLY A 57 -54.20 -31.25 -25.28
C GLY A 57 -52.88 -30.89 -25.89
N ASP A 58 -52.50 -31.66 -26.88
CA ASP A 58 -51.70 -31.36 -28.07
C ASP A 58 -50.21 -31.02 -27.94
N PHE A 59 -49.47 -32.02 -28.39
CA PHE A 59 -48.09 -31.95 -28.80
C PHE A 59 -48.04 -31.18 -30.15
N SER A 60 -47.65 -29.94 -30.16
CA SER A 60 -47.23 -29.23 -31.35
C SER A 60 -45.78 -28.81 -31.15
N GLU A 61 -44.93 -29.54 -31.87
CA GLU A 61 -43.49 -29.29 -32.00
C GLU A 61 -43.27 -28.02 -32.81
N SER A 62 -43.05 -26.90 -32.16
CA SER A 62 -42.54 -25.70 -32.81
C SER A 62 -41.09 -25.51 -32.34
N SER A 63 -40.18 -25.79 -33.25
CA SER A 63 -38.76 -25.46 -33.14
C SER A 63 -38.59 -23.94 -33.08
N GLU A 64 -38.48 -23.40 -31.86
CA GLU A 64 -38.00 -22.04 -31.68
C GLU A 64 -36.48 -22.00 -31.88
N PRO A 65 -35.94 -21.03 -32.60
CA PRO A 65 -34.49 -20.86 -32.73
C PRO A 65 -33.93 -20.44 -31.37
N LEU A 66 -32.93 -21.20 -30.89
CA LEU A 66 -32.12 -20.84 -29.73
C LEU A 66 -31.47 -19.46 -30.00
N ILE A 67 -32.12 -18.41 -29.55
CA ILE A 67 -31.49 -17.12 -29.41
C ILE A 67 -30.49 -17.29 -28.26
N GLU A 68 -29.25 -17.51 -28.65
CA GLU A 68 -28.09 -17.44 -27.77
C GLU A 68 -28.11 -16.08 -27.11
N LYS A 69 -28.52 -16.05 -25.85
CA LYS A 69 -28.55 -14.87 -25.02
C LYS A 69 -27.10 -14.41 -24.84
N GLN A 70 -26.61 -13.59 -25.77
CA GLN A 70 -25.33 -12.90 -25.61
C GLN A 70 -25.44 -12.15 -24.28
N ILE A 71 -24.68 -12.66 -23.29
CA ILE A 71 -24.42 -11.95 -22.05
C ILE A 71 -23.63 -10.70 -22.47
N VAL A 72 -24.33 -9.59 -22.64
CA VAL A 72 -23.71 -8.28 -22.75
C VAL A 72 -22.96 -8.10 -21.44
N GLN A 73 -21.65 -8.32 -21.46
CA GLN A 73 -20.79 -7.98 -20.35
C GLN A 73 -20.96 -6.49 -20.12
N GLN A 74 -21.64 -6.13 -19.04
CA GLN A 74 -21.68 -4.76 -18.57
C GLN A 74 -20.23 -4.26 -18.49
N PRO A 75 -19.94 -3.04 -19.01
CA PRO A 75 -18.64 -2.44 -18.83
C PRO A 75 -18.32 -2.46 -17.33
N GLN A 76 -17.28 -3.19 -16.95
CA GLN A 76 -16.80 -3.15 -15.58
C GLN A 76 -16.40 -1.70 -15.31
N VAL A 77 -17.14 -1.06 -14.40
CA VAL A 77 -16.75 0.24 -13.86
C VAL A 77 -15.32 0.06 -13.36
N PRO A 78 -14.36 0.90 -13.77
CA PRO A 78 -13.00 0.79 -13.27
C PRO A 78 -13.03 0.75 -11.74
N GLN A 79 -12.54 -0.33 -11.17
CA GLN A 79 -12.43 -0.43 -9.72
C GLN A 79 -11.56 0.76 -9.28
N GLN A 80 -12.10 1.61 -8.46
CA GLN A 80 -11.38 2.74 -7.89
C GLN A 80 -10.29 2.14 -7.00
N ILE A 81 -9.05 2.14 -7.49
CA ILE A 81 -7.90 1.61 -6.77
C ILE A 81 -7.69 2.53 -5.56
N SER A 82 -7.85 1.99 -4.35
CA SER A 82 -7.57 2.73 -3.13
C SER A 82 -6.06 2.98 -3.00
N ILE A 83 -5.68 4.12 -2.45
CA ILE A 83 -4.29 4.44 -2.09
C ILE A 83 -3.71 3.36 -1.17
N ASP A 84 -4.51 2.75 -0.32
CA ASP A 84 -4.11 1.67 0.59
C ASP A 84 -3.46 0.50 -0.15
N THR A 85 -3.89 0.24 -1.40
CA THR A 85 -3.29 -0.82 -2.24
C THR A 85 -1.80 -0.54 -2.52
N PHE A 86 -1.42 0.72 -2.61
CA PHE A 86 -0.04 1.12 -2.88
C PHE A 86 0.83 1.17 -1.63
N ILE A 87 0.23 1.47 -0.47
CA ILE A 87 0.98 1.63 0.78
C ILE A 87 1.07 0.36 1.63
N GLN A 88 0.14 -0.60 1.45
CA GLN A 88 0.18 -1.88 2.16
C GLN A 88 1.47 -2.64 1.90
N ASN A 89 2.07 -3.19 2.96
CA ASN A 89 3.33 -3.95 2.91
C ASN A 89 4.52 -3.14 2.33
N GLY A 90 4.49 -1.83 2.46
CA GLY A 90 5.63 -0.95 2.19
C GLY A 90 6.52 -0.78 3.42
N SER A 91 7.53 0.07 3.29
CA SER A 91 8.36 0.49 4.41
C SER A 91 7.57 1.22 5.49
N PRO A 92 8.13 1.42 6.68
CA PRO A 92 7.69 2.48 7.57
C PRO A 92 7.71 3.84 6.87
N VAL A 93 6.77 4.71 7.23
CA VAL A 93 6.71 6.08 6.68
C VAL A 93 7.95 6.85 7.07
N LEU A 94 8.61 7.48 6.08
CA LEU A 94 9.70 8.42 6.30
C LEU A 94 9.15 9.85 6.28
N GLY A 95 9.39 10.59 7.33
CA GLY A 95 8.89 11.97 7.47
C GLY A 95 7.61 12.07 8.29
N ASN A 96 6.89 13.18 8.11
CA ASN A 96 5.64 13.43 8.82
C ASN A 96 4.50 12.57 8.24
N ALA A 97 3.96 11.64 9.03
CA ALA A 97 2.85 10.78 8.61
C ALA A 97 1.58 11.56 8.20
N GLU A 98 1.41 12.79 8.72
CA GLU A 98 0.30 13.68 8.39
C GLU A 98 0.60 14.63 7.22
N ALA A 99 1.71 14.42 6.50
CA ALA A 99 2.02 15.24 5.32
C ALA A 99 0.91 15.11 4.26
N ALA A 100 0.60 16.22 3.59
CA ALA A 100 -0.47 16.27 2.60
C ALA A 100 -0.19 15.41 1.34
N ILE A 101 1.08 15.07 1.11
CA ILE A 101 1.54 14.31 -0.05
C ILE A 101 2.31 13.09 0.43
N THR A 102 1.98 11.92 -0.09
CA THR A 102 2.74 10.70 0.09
C THR A 102 3.40 10.34 -1.23
N LEU A 103 4.72 10.26 -1.24
CA LEU A 103 5.50 9.69 -2.34
C LEU A 103 5.64 8.18 -2.08
N VAL A 104 5.16 7.38 -3.01
CA VAL A 104 5.38 5.92 -2.99
C VAL A 104 6.41 5.58 -4.06
N GLU A 105 7.57 5.15 -3.63
CA GLU A 105 8.64 4.69 -4.51
C GLU A 105 8.57 3.16 -4.65
N PHE A 106 8.47 2.68 -5.89
CA PHE A 106 8.61 1.26 -6.19
C PHE A 106 10.04 1.00 -6.67
N GLY A 107 10.82 0.27 -5.89
CA GLY A 107 12.24 0.10 -6.16
C GLY A 107 12.75 -1.33 -6.00
N ASP A 108 13.89 -1.58 -6.64
CA ASP A 108 14.68 -2.81 -6.53
C ASP A 108 16.11 -2.43 -6.15
N TYR A 109 16.63 -3.03 -5.09
CA TYR A 109 17.97 -2.71 -4.58
C TYR A 109 19.10 -3.06 -5.55
N GLN A 110 18.85 -3.90 -6.54
CA GLN A 110 19.85 -4.16 -7.60
C GLN A 110 19.72 -3.17 -8.76
N CYS A 111 18.59 -2.48 -8.92
CA CYS A 111 18.28 -1.67 -10.10
C CYS A 111 19.23 -0.47 -10.21
N HIS A 112 19.87 -0.36 -11.37
CA HIS A 112 20.76 0.76 -11.67
C HIS A 112 20.06 2.11 -11.58
N PHE A 113 18.86 2.24 -12.17
CA PHE A 113 18.15 3.51 -12.16
C PHE A 113 17.55 3.86 -10.79
N CYS A 114 17.20 2.88 -9.97
CA CYS A 114 16.79 3.12 -8.59
C CYS A 114 17.98 3.67 -7.78
N ASN A 115 19.17 3.09 -7.98
CA ASN A 115 20.39 3.62 -7.36
C ASN A 115 20.73 5.05 -7.82
N VAL A 116 20.54 5.35 -9.11
CA VAL A 116 20.71 6.72 -9.65
C VAL A 116 19.68 7.67 -9.05
N PHE A 117 18.43 7.25 -8.90
CA PHE A 117 17.37 8.03 -8.26
C PHE A 117 17.70 8.33 -6.81
N TYR A 118 18.11 7.32 -6.04
CA TYR A 118 18.55 7.46 -4.66
C TYR A 118 19.64 8.53 -4.51
N HIS A 119 20.72 8.43 -5.27
CA HIS A 119 21.85 9.36 -5.11
C HIS A 119 21.60 10.77 -5.66
N ASN A 120 20.78 10.93 -6.69
CA ASN A 120 20.65 12.22 -7.38
C ASN A 120 19.34 12.96 -7.09
N THR A 121 18.25 12.23 -6.75
CA THR A 121 16.91 12.83 -6.68
C THR A 121 16.30 12.70 -5.29
N GLU A 122 16.39 11.52 -4.69
CA GLU A 122 15.78 11.27 -3.40
C GLU A 122 16.32 12.21 -2.32
N HIS A 123 17.63 12.47 -2.32
CA HIS A 123 18.25 13.39 -1.37
C HIS A 123 17.66 14.79 -1.45
N GLU A 124 17.42 15.31 -2.66
CA GLU A 124 16.80 16.63 -2.83
C GLU A 124 15.34 16.62 -2.34
N ILE A 125 14.62 15.51 -2.55
CA ILE A 125 13.25 15.36 -2.03
C ILE A 125 13.25 15.33 -0.51
N LEU A 126 14.17 14.59 0.10
CA LEU A 126 14.28 14.52 1.55
C LEU A 126 14.61 15.88 2.16
N GLU A 127 15.60 16.58 1.64
CA GLU A 127 16.02 17.90 2.15
C GLU A 127 14.95 18.98 1.98
N ASN A 128 14.32 19.07 0.81
CA ASN A 128 13.46 20.21 0.47
C ASN A 128 11.98 20.00 0.83
N TYR A 129 11.53 18.76 0.94
CA TYR A 129 10.11 18.49 1.10
C TYR A 129 9.79 17.62 2.32
N VAL A 130 10.57 16.55 2.58
CA VAL A 130 10.30 15.66 3.71
C VAL A 130 10.69 16.34 5.02
N MET A 131 11.89 16.95 5.09
CA MET A 131 12.32 17.72 6.27
C MET A 131 11.43 18.94 6.54
N ALA A 132 10.83 19.50 5.51
CA ALA A 132 9.84 20.56 5.64
C ALA A 132 8.43 20.08 6.05
N GLY A 133 8.24 18.76 6.22
CA GLY A 133 6.96 18.13 6.58
C GLY A 133 5.87 18.21 5.50
N LYS A 134 6.23 18.51 4.25
CA LYS A 134 5.29 18.65 3.12
C LYS A 134 4.99 17.31 2.45
N VAL A 135 5.98 16.42 2.44
CA VAL A 135 5.94 15.10 1.81
C VAL A 135 6.36 14.06 2.83
N ASN A 136 5.74 12.90 2.80
CA ASN A 136 6.28 11.70 3.39
C ASN A 136 6.61 10.67 2.30
N VAL A 137 7.48 9.71 2.61
CA VAL A 137 7.93 8.70 1.66
C VAL A 137 7.62 7.31 2.19
N ILE A 138 7.19 6.45 1.29
CA ILE A 138 7.05 5.00 1.51
C ILE A 138 7.79 4.31 0.38
N PHE A 139 8.75 3.45 0.71
CA PHE A 139 9.40 2.57 -0.24
C PHE A 139 8.63 1.25 -0.34
N LYS A 140 8.47 0.76 -1.54
CA LYS A 140 7.81 -0.49 -1.83
C LYS A 140 8.68 -1.37 -2.72
N ASP A 141 9.00 -2.55 -2.23
CA ASP A 141 9.84 -3.48 -2.98
C ASP A 141 9.17 -3.90 -4.29
N TYR A 142 9.91 -3.78 -5.37
CA TYR A 142 9.56 -4.26 -6.70
C TYR A 142 10.69 -5.14 -7.25
N THR A 143 10.86 -6.31 -6.66
CA THR A 143 11.98 -7.22 -6.82
C THR A 143 11.91 -8.00 -8.13
N ILE A 144 12.33 -7.38 -9.24
CA ILE A 144 12.21 -7.93 -10.61
C ILE A 144 13.53 -8.42 -11.22
N ILE A 145 14.69 -8.06 -10.63
CA ILE A 145 15.99 -8.36 -11.22
C ILE A 145 16.46 -9.77 -10.89
N GLY A 146 16.16 -10.26 -9.67
CA GLY A 146 16.55 -11.62 -9.32
C GLY A 146 16.44 -11.94 -7.84
N GLN A 147 16.98 -13.11 -7.45
CA GLN A 147 16.90 -13.61 -6.08
C GLN A 147 17.59 -12.67 -5.08
N ASP A 148 18.68 -12.03 -5.48
CA ASP A 148 19.39 -11.10 -4.62
C ASP A 148 18.54 -9.87 -4.27
N SER A 149 17.67 -9.39 -5.18
CA SER A 149 16.70 -8.33 -4.90
C SER A 149 15.75 -8.73 -3.77
N ILE A 150 15.24 -9.96 -3.81
CA ILE A 150 14.36 -10.53 -2.78
C ILE A 150 15.10 -10.62 -1.44
N ASN A 151 16.35 -11.06 -1.46
CA ASN A 151 17.18 -11.17 -0.25
C ASN A 151 17.44 -9.79 0.38
N ALA A 152 17.72 -8.76 -0.44
CA ALA A 152 17.92 -7.40 0.02
C ALA A 152 16.64 -6.82 0.63
N ALA A 153 15.50 -6.99 -0.03
CA ALA A 153 14.19 -6.57 0.47
C ALA A 153 13.88 -7.21 1.84
N HIS A 154 14.05 -8.53 1.96
CA HIS A 154 13.84 -9.22 3.24
C HIS A 154 14.77 -8.66 4.33
N ALA A 155 16.04 -8.41 4.02
CA ALA A 155 16.97 -7.85 4.99
C ALA A 155 16.57 -6.44 5.44
N ALA A 156 16.10 -5.59 4.53
CA ALA A 156 15.58 -4.27 4.84
C ALA A 156 14.35 -4.33 5.76
N HIS A 157 13.41 -5.25 5.48
CA HIS A 157 12.24 -5.44 6.36
C HIS A 157 12.63 -6.00 7.73
N CYS A 158 13.56 -6.94 7.82
CA CYS A 158 14.09 -7.43 9.11
C CYS A 158 14.76 -6.29 9.93
N ALA A 159 15.45 -5.36 9.27
CA ALA A 159 15.95 -4.15 9.92
C ALA A 159 14.79 -3.23 10.34
N GLY A 160 13.72 -3.18 9.54
CA GLY A 160 12.50 -2.43 9.83
C GLY A 160 11.79 -2.90 11.09
N GLU A 161 11.74 -4.19 11.36
CA GLU A 161 11.21 -4.76 12.62
C GLU A 161 11.97 -4.25 13.86
N GLN A 162 13.19 -3.77 13.65
CA GLN A 162 14.06 -3.19 14.68
C GLN A 162 14.09 -1.65 14.60
N GLY A 163 13.20 -1.03 13.81
CA GLY A 163 13.13 0.42 13.61
C GLY A 163 14.28 0.99 12.78
N LYS A 164 14.95 0.15 11.97
CA LYS A 164 16.16 0.49 11.22
C LYS A 164 15.99 0.35 9.69
N PHE A 165 14.74 0.35 9.19
CA PHE A 165 14.48 0.17 7.76
C PHE A 165 15.27 1.16 6.90
N TRP A 166 15.10 2.45 7.15
CA TRP A 166 15.69 3.49 6.32
C TRP A 166 17.21 3.57 6.41
N GLN A 167 17.79 3.29 7.58
CA GLN A 167 19.23 3.18 7.72
C GLN A 167 19.78 2.01 6.91
N TYR A 168 19.07 0.88 6.90
CA TYR A 168 19.46 -0.28 6.13
C TYR A 168 19.26 -0.07 4.63
N HIS A 169 18.13 0.54 4.23
CA HIS A 169 17.83 0.97 2.88
C HIS A 169 18.96 1.81 2.28
N ASN A 170 19.36 2.86 2.99
CA ASN A 170 20.48 3.72 2.59
C ASN A 170 21.78 2.91 2.45
N THR A 171 22.07 2.03 3.43
CA THR A 171 23.27 1.20 3.40
C THR A 171 23.31 0.27 2.18
N LEU A 172 22.16 -0.24 1.74
CA LEU A 172 22.09 -1.05 0.52
C LEU A 172 22.46 -0.24 -0.71
N TYR A 173 21.85 0.93 -0.93
CA TYR A 173 22.14 1.78 -2.08
C TYR A 173 23.57 2.37 -2.03
N ASP A 174 24.07 2.76 -0.87
CA ASP A 174 25.45 3.25 -0.70
C ASP A 174 26.50 2.19 -1.03
N ASN A 175 26.15 0.90 -0.93
CA ASN A 175 27.04 -0.21 -1.24
C ASN A 175 26.70 -0.89 -2.58
N TRP A 176 25.88 -0.27 -3.41
CA TRP A 176 25.47 -0.82 -4.71
C TRP A 176 26.66 -1.11 -5.64
N LYS A 177 26.67 -2.27 -6.28
CA LYS A 177 27.79 -2.71 -7.17
C LYS A 177 27.31 -3.34 -8.48
N GLY A 178 26.10 -3.01 -8.90
CA GLY A 178 25.56 -3.52 -10.16
C GLY A 178 24.56 -4.65 -9.98
N GLU A 179 23.81 -4.86 -11.05
CA GLU A 179 22.80 -5.90 -11.15
C GLU A 179 23.44 -7.28 -11.29
N ASN A 180 22.97 -8.26 -10.53
CA ASN A 180 23.42 -9.66 -10.60
C ASN A 180 24.95 -9.87 -10.45
N THR A 181 25.62 -9.01 -9.70
CA THR A 181 27.08 -9.11 -9.47
C THR A 181 27.45 -9.88 -8.19
N GLY A 182 26.46 -10.35 -7.43
CA GLY A 182 26.66 -11.12 -6.20
C GLY A 182 27.05 -10.28 -4.98
N TRP A 183 26.96 -8.96 -5.05
CA TRP A 183 27.26 -8.08 -3.89
C TRP A 183 26.25 -8.22 -2.75
N ILE A 184 25.02 -8.65 -3.06
CA ILE A 184 23.98 -8.97 -2.09
C ILE A 184 24.16 -10.43 -1.65
N SER A 185 25.27 -10.73 -0.98
CA SER A 185 25.48 -12.01 -0.33
C SER A 185 25.03 -11.97 1.13
N GLN A 186 24.70 -13.12 1.71
CA GLN A 186 24.33 -13.19 3.13
C GLN A 186 25.41 -12.55 4.03
N GLU A 187 26.68 -12.77 3.72
CA GLU A 187 27.80 -12.17 4.46
C GLU A 187 27.76 -10.64 4.40
N ASN A 188 27.53 -10.06 3.23
CA ASN A 188 27.44 -8.61 3.07
C ASN A 188 26.21 -8.04 3.73
N LEU A 189 25.05 -8.70 3.61
CA LEU A 189 23.82 -8.27 4.29
C LEU A 189 23.99 -8.21 5.82
N VAL A 190 24.68 -9.21 6.40
CA VAL A 190 25.01 -9.18 7.83
C VAL A 190 25.98 -8.04 8.17
N LYS A 191 27.01 -7.81 7.34
CA LYS A 191 27.94 -6.68 7.52
C LYS A 191 27.22 -5.32 7.44
N PHE A 192 26.23 -5.20 6.56
CA PHE A 192 25.44 -3.98 6.45
C PHE A 192 24.59 -3.75 7.71
N ALA A 193 23.97 -4.81 8.24
CA ALA A 193 23.21 -4.72 9.48
C ALA A 193 24.08 -4.33 10.70
N GLN A 194 25.37 -4.70 10.70
CA GLN A 194 26.29 -4.34 11.79
C GLN A 194 26.75 -2.87 11.75
N LYS A 195 26.51 -2.15 10.63
CA LYS A 195 26.92 -0.75 10.49
C LYS A 195 25.87 0.24 11.00
N ILE A 196 24.64 -0.21 11.21
CA ILE A 196 23.48 0.63 11.57
C ILE A 196 23.00 0.38 13.05
#